data_18a92a9601ee8f0744be14b7cdc58033
#
_entry.id   18a92a9601ee8f0744be14b7cdc58033
#
_cell.length_a   1.000
_cell.length_b   1.000
_cell.length_c   1.000
_cell.angle_alpha   90.00
_cell.angle_beta   90.00
_cell.angle_gamma   90.00
#
_symmetry.space_group_name_H-M   'P 1'
#
loop_
_entity.id
_entity.type
_entity.pdbx_description
1 polymer ?
#
loop_
_entity_poly.entity_id
_entity_poly.type
_entity_poly.pdbx_seq_one_letter_code
_entity_poly.pdbx_strand_id
1 'polypeptide(L)'
;MLAKASLEKTWYSVVYTDASGRLKQVTNARWPWLYHKKRALEEKGTLVSPIFQRTYWYDKPVDMEKTKNLHQQYCAQLLDDRYMA
;
A
#
# COMPACT_ATOMS: atom_id res chain seq x y z
N MET A 1 24.99 -18.20 19.01
CA MET A 1 25.05 -17.01 18.19
C MET A 1 23.65 -16.40 18.06
N LEU A 2 23.58 -15.15 18.25
CA LEU A 2 22.29 -14.47 18.09
C LEU A 2 22.11 -14.08 16.65
N ALA A 3 20.99 -14.48 16.09
CA ALA A 3 20.60 -13.98 14.78
C ALA A 3 20.40 -12.48 14.89
N LYS A 4 20.84 -11.74 13.89
CA LYS A 4 20.60 -10.32 13.82
C LYS A 4 19.09 -10.09 13.78
N ALA A 5 18.57 -9.28 14.68
CA ALA A 5 17.15 -8.98 14.67
C ALA A 5 16.80 -8.26 13.36
N SER A 6 15.94 -8.88 12.59
CA SER A 6 15.45 -8.25 11.38
C SER A 6 14.35 -7.27 11.74
N LEU A 7 14.39 -6.11 11.13
CA LEU A 7 13.33 -5.13 11.24
C LEU A 7 12.31 -5.43 10.16
N GLU A 8 11.03 -5.34 10.51
CA GLU A 8 9.98 -5.57 9.54
C GLU A 8 8.97 -4.44 9.54
N LYS A 9 8.34 -4.24 8.40
CA LYS A 9 7.28 -3.26 8.26
C LYS A 9 6.26 -3.78 7.28
N THR A 10 4.99 -3.77 7.67
CA THR A 10 3.89 -4.12 6.78
C THR A 10 3.28 -2.84 6.23
N TRP A 11 3.17 -2.78 4.92
CA TRP A 11 2.54 -1.66 4.23
C TRP A 11 1.22 -2.11 3.63
N TYR A 12 0.25 -1.23 3.68
CA TYR A 12 -1.09 -1.44 3.15
C TYR A 12 -1.37 -0.38 2.10
N SER A 13 -2.01 -0.75 1.03
CA SER A 13 -2.38 0.19 -0.02
C SER A 13 -3.76 -0.10 -0.57
N VAL A 14 -4.45 0.96 -0.98
CA VAL A 14 -5.63 0.86 -1.82
C VAL A 14 -5.42 1.76 -3.02
N VAL A 15 -6.11 1.42 -4.10
CA VAL A 15 -6.06 2.19 -5.34
C VAL A 15 -7.47 2.56 -5.73
N TYR A 16 -7.64 3.75 -6.25
CA TYR A 16 -8.93 4.24 -6.70
C TYR A 16 -8.74 5.23 -7.84
N THR A 17 -9.82 5.50 -8.55
CA THR A 17 -9.81 6.49 -9.62
C THR A 17 -10.51 7.74 -9.10
N ASP A 18 -9.85 8.90 -9.19
CA ASP A 18 -10.44 10.14 -8.74
C ASP A 18 -11.47 10.68 -9.74
N ALA A 19 -12.07 11.83 -9.41
CA ALA A 19 -13.09 12.43 -10.26
C ALA A 19 -12.59 12.81 -11.65
N SER A 20 -11.28 13.02 -11.80
CA SER A 20 -10.69 13.35 -13.09
C SER A 20 -10.32 12.10 -13.92
N GLY A 21 -10.57 10.91 -13.39
CA GLY A 21 -10.24 9.67 -14.05
C GLY A 21 -8.80 9.20 -13.82
N ARG A 22 -8.07 9.87 -12.93
CA ARG A 22 -6.69 9.50 -12.63
C ARG A 22 -6.62 8.43 -11.56
N LEU A 23 -5.73 7.49 -11.76
CA LEU A 23 -5.47 6.45 -10.78
C LEU A 23 -4.68 7.03 -9.62
N LYS A 24 -5.18 6.82 -8.42
CA LYS A 24 -4.56 7.28 -7.18
C LYS A 24 -4.27 6.10 -6.28
N GLN A 25 -3.21 6.20 -5.50
CA GLN A 25 -2.82 5.17 -4.54
C GLN A 25 -2.60 5.80 -3.18
N VAL A 26 -3.13 5.14 -2.14
CA VAL A 26 -2.90 5.54 -0.75
C VAL A 26 -2.17 4.40 -0.07
N THR A 27 -1.02 4.70 0.54
CA THR A 27 -0.20 3.73 1.23
C THR A 27 0.02 4.18 2.67
N ASN A 28 -0.18 3.27 3.61
CA ASN A 28 0.05 3.55 5.03
C ASN A 28 0.44 2.28 5.76
N ALA A 29 1.20 2.43 6.83
CA ALA A 29 1.60 1.31 7.68
C ALA A 29 0.52 0.94 8.70
N ARG A 30 -0.48 1.77 8.87
CA ARG A 30 -1.53 1.57 9.87
C ARG A 30 -2.80 1.08 9.20
N TRP A 31 -3.09 -0.19 9.42
CA TRP A 31 -4.26 -0.84 8.88
C TRP A 31 -5.57 -0.12 9.22
N PRO A 32 -5.83 0.27 10.48
CA PRO A 32 -7.11 0.93 10.79
C PRO A 32 -7.28 2.24 10.03
N TRP A 33 -6.21 3.01 9.90
CA TRP A 33 -6.25 4.27 9.16
C TRP A 33 -6.61 4.05 7.69
N LEU A 34 -5.96 3.06 7.08
CA LEU A 34 -6.21 2.75 5.67
C LEU A 34 -7.62 2.22 5.45
N TYR A 35 -8.11 1.39 6.36
CA TYR A 35 -9.46 0.88 6.31
C TYR A 35 -10.49 2.01 6.36
N HIS A 36 -10.32 2.96 7.27
CA HIS A 36 -11.21 4.12 7.36
C HIS A 36 -11.14 4.98 6.10
N LYS A 37 -9.96 5.15 5.54
CA LYS A 37 -9.80 5.91 4.30
C LYS A 37 -10.53 5.23 3.15
N LYS A 38 -10.42 3.91 3.05
CA LYS A 38 -11.12 3.14 2.03
C LYS A 38 -12.63 3.30 2.18
N ARG A 39 -13.14 3.17 3.40
CA ARG A 39 -14.57 3.33 3.66
C ARG A 39 -15.06 4.72 3.30
N ALA A 40 -14.30 5.75 3.63
CA ALA A 40 -14.66 7.12 3.29
C ALA A 40 -14.77 7.31 1.78
N LEU A 41 -13.87 6.73 1.02
CA LEU A 41 -13.91 6.78 -0.44
C LEU A 41 -15.12 6.04 -0.98
N GLU A 42 -15.42 4.87 -0.45
CA GLU A 42 -16.57 4.08 -0.88
C GLU A 42 -17.90 4.79 -0.58
N GLU A 43 -17.99 5.47 0.55
CA GLU A 43 -19.18 6.24 0.91
C GLU A 43 -19.46 7.39 -0.06
N LYS A 44 -18.41 7.90 -0.70
CA LYS A 44 -18.56 8.93 -1.74
C LYS A 44 -18.89 8.34 -3.11
N GLY A 45 -19.05 7.03 -3.19
CA GLY A 45 -19.32 6.35 -4.46
C GLY A 45 -18.09 6.04 -5.28
N THR A 46 -16.90 6.24 -4.71
CA THR A 46 -15.66 5.94 -5.41
C THR A 46 -15.41 4.44 -5.41
N LEU A 47 -15.06 3.89 -6.57
CA LEU A 47 -14.69 2.49 -6.68
C LEU A 47 -13.26 2.32 -6.19
N VAL A 48 -13.09 1.50 -5.15
CA VAL A 48 -11.80 1.32 -4.49
C VAL A 48 -11.40 -0.14 -4.57
N SER A 49 -10.13 -0.40 -4.83
CA SER A 49 -9.59 -1.75 -4.88
C SER A 49 -9.64 -2.44 -3.52
N PRO A 50 -9.49 -3.77 -3.48
CA PRO A 50 -9.18 -4.44 -2.22
C PRO A 50 -7.91 -3.86 -1.60
N ILE A 51 -7.71 -4.10 -0.32
CA ILE A 51 -6.50 -3.64 0.35
C ILE A 51 -5.36 -4.60 0.01
N PHE A 52 -4.29 -4.06 -0.54
CA PHE A 52 -3.07 -4.81 -0.80
C PHE A 52 -2.16 -4.65 0.41
N GLN A 53 -1.59 -5.75 0.88
CA GLN A 53 -0.66 -5.69 2.00
C GLN A 53 0.56 -6.55 1.71
N ARG A 54 1.69 -6.12 2.23
CA ARG A 54 2.92 -6.90 2.16
C ARG A 54 3.86 -6.46 3.28
N THR A 55 4.57 -7.44 3.85
CA THR A 55 5.57 -7.18 4.87
C THR A 55 6.94 -7.20 4.22
N TYR A 56 7.74 -6.20 4.56
CA TYR A 56 9.09 -6.04 4.05
C TYR A 56 10.07 -6.10 5.20
N TRP A 57 11.25 -6.65 4.92
CA TRP A 57 12.33 -6.79 5.88
C TRP A 57 13.42 -5.80 5.54
N TYR A 58 14.01 -5.16 6.53
CA TYR A 58 15.08 -4.20 6.30
C TYR A 58 16.06 -4.23 7.48
N ASP A 59 17.29 -3.79 7.23
CA ASP A 59 18.37 -3.87 8.21
C ASP A 59 18.44 -2.65 9.11
N LYS A 60 18.06 -1.48 8.60
CA LYS A 60 18.21 -0.21 9.32
C LYS A 60 16.89 0.55 9.27
N PRO A 61 16.54 1.26 10.37
CA PRO A 61 15.30 2.06 10.38
C PRO A 61 15.21 3.07 9.23
N VAL A 62 16.34 3.59 8.75
CA VAL A 62 16.33 4.55 7.63
C VAL A 62 15.80 3.94 6.34
N ASP A 63 15.81 2.61 6.24
CA ASP A 63 15.34 1.92 5.04
C ASP A 63 13.81 1.75 5.00
N MET A 64 13.12 2.22 6.02
CA MET A 64 11.66 2.11 6.07
C MET A 64 10.98 2.80 4.89
N GLU A 65 11.45 3.98 4.52
CA GLU A 65 10.91 4.71 3.38
C GLU A 65 11.15 3.94 2.07
N LYS A 66 12.28 3.27 1.99
CA LYS A 66 12.60 2.44 0.83
C LYS A 66 11.61 1.28 0.69
N THR A 67 11.23 0.65 1.81
CA THR A 67 10.23 -0.43 1.75
C THR A 67 8.86 0.10 1.34
N LYS A 68 8.51 1.32 1.74
CA LYS A 68 7.29 1.95 1.30
C LYS A 68 7.27 2.13 -0.21
N ASN A 69 8.37 2.61 -0.78
CA ASN A 69 8.48 2.80 -2.22
C ASN A 69 8.40 1.47 -2.96
N LEU A 70 9.02 0.42 -2.43
CA LEU A 70 8.92 -0.92 -3.00
C LEU A 70 7.48 -1.43 -3.00
N HIS A 71 6.74 -1.16 -1.93
CA HIS A 71 5.35 -1.56 -1.85
C HIS A 71 4.50 -0.80 -2.87
N GLN A 72 4.76 0.48 -3.06
CA GLN A 72 4.05 1.28 -4.07
C GLN A 72 4.29 0.72 -5.47
N GLN A 73 5.51 0.32 -5.78
CA GLN A 73 5.85 -0.32 -7.05
C GLN A 73 5.16 -1.67 -7.20
N TYR A 74 5.13 -2.46 -6.13
CA TYR A 74 4.44 -3.74 -6.12
C TYR A 74 2.95 -3.57 -6.43
N CYS A 75 2.29 -2.61 -5.81
CA CYS A 75 0.88 -2.35 -6.05
C CYS A 75 0.64 -1.88 -7.48
N ALA A 76 1.49 -1.00 -8.01
CA ALA A 76 1.38 -0.52 -9.38
C ALA A 76 1.48 -1.69 -10.36
N GLN A 77 2.39 -2.62 -10.10
CA GLN A 77 2.57 -3.79 -10.93
C GLN A 77 1.36 -4.72 -10.90
N LEU A 78 0.79 -4.93 -9.71
CA LEU A 78 -0.43 -5.72 -9.58
C LEU A 78 -1.60 -5.11 -10.36
N LEU A 79 -1.68 -3.79 -10.38
CA LEU A 79 -2.72 -3.09 -11.11
C LEU A 79 -2.56 -3.28 -12.61
N ASP A 80 -1.35 -3.11 -13.13
CA ASP A 80 -1.08 -3.33 -14.54
C ASP A 80 -1.51 -4.73 -14.96
N ASP A 81 -1.18 -5.73 -14.15
CA ASP A 81 -1.44 -7.13 -14.47
C ASP A 81 -2.91 -7.50 -14.35
N ARG A 82 -3.64 -6.91 -13.41
CA ARG A 82 -4.99 -7.36 -13.05
C ARG A 82 -6.11 -6.42 -13.44
N TYR A 83 -5.83 -5.12 -13.47
CA TYR A 83 -6.88 -4.11 -13.62
C TYR A 83 -6.67 -3.17 -14.79
N MET A 84 -5.46 -3.09 -15.33
CA MET A 84 -5.09 -2.18 -16.40
C MET A 84 -4.83 -2.87 -17.73
N ALA A 85 -4.74 -4.18 -17.68
CA ALA A 85 -4.48 -4.97 -18.89
C ALA A 85 -5.70 -5.00 -19.82
#